data_218919a3bd96a53c41d4bc18a66733e7
#
_entry.id   218919a3bd96a53c41d4bc18a66733e7
#
_cell.length_a   1.000
_cell.length_b   1.000
_cell.length_c   1.000
_cell.angle_alpha   90.00
_cell.angle_beta   90.00
_cell.angle_gamma   90.00
#
_symmetry.space_group_name_H-M   'P 1'
#
loop_
_entity.id
_entity.type
_entity.pdbx_description
1 polymer ?
#
loop_
_entity_poly.entity_id
_entity_poly.type
_entity_poly.pdbx_seq_one_letter_code
_entity_poly.pdbx_strand_id
1 'polypeptide(L)'
;VKVNTIIRKLPAVETLGSVGIICSDKTGTLTENKMKVVEIYGDDRKLPLSQVRRREFPRLMEGFLLCNNSMLGKQEIGDSTELALLHMGEEMGYNREKLKEQYPRTYEIPFDSERKYMATVHRDGSNETVYVKGACDYLLERCAFVAVRGKAVPMTEVQRMKIRMAM
;
A
#
# COMPACT_ATOMS: atom_id res chain seq x y z
N VAL A 1 -7.39 33.32 -16.12
CA VAL A 1 -6.96 32.26 -17.04
C VAL A 1 -8.16 31.36 -17.32
N LYS A 2 -8.78 31.46 -18.53
CA LYS A 2 -10.02 30.74 -18.88
C LYS A 2 -9.80 29.23 -19.10
N VAL A 3 -8.54 28.80 -19.32
CA VAL A 3 -8.19 27.41 -19.71
C VAL A 3 -7.01 26.85 -18.91
N ASN A 4 -6.78 27.37 -17.72
CA ASN A 4 -5.72 26.91 -16.79
C ASN A 4 -4.32 26.78 -17.42
N THR A 5 -4.02 27.63 -18.43
CA THR A 5 -2.76 27.61 -19.18
C THR A 5 -2.12 28.99 -19.14
N ILE A 6 -0.81 29.00 -18.82
CA ILE A 6 0.00 30.23 -18.85
C ILE A 6 0.94 30.13 -20.05
N ILE A 7 0.73 31.08 -21.01
CA ILE A 7 1.56 31.19 -22.20
C ILE A 7 2.67 32.19 -21.91
N ARG A 8 3.91 31.82 -22.04
CA ARG A 8 5.08 32.69 -21.85
C ARG A 8 5.71 33.17 -23.16
N LYS A 9 5.56 32.40 -24.24
CA LYS A 9 6.11 32.71 -25.56
C LYS A 9 5.09 32.39 -26.66
N LEU A 10 4.78 33.35 -27.51
CA LEU A 10 3.81 33.19 -28.62
C LEU A 10 4.18 32.04 -29.59
N PRO A 11 5.47 31.90 -30.03
CA PRO A 11 5.86 30.83 -30.92
C PRO A 11 5.61 29.43 -30.37
N ALA A 12 5.61 29.27 -29.04
CA ALA A 12 5.32 27.97 -28.40
C ALA A 12 3.86 27.54 -28.61
N VAL A 13 2.94 28.47 -28.79
CA VAL A 13 1.51 28.17 -29.05
C VAL A 13 1.31 27.69 -30.48
N GLU A 14 1.99 28.34 -31.44
CA GLU A 14 1.92 27.95 -32.85
C GLU A 14 2.53 26.53 -33.03
N THR A 15 3.68 26.27 -32.41
CA THR A 15 4.29 24.95 -32.41
C THR A 15 3.35 23.92 -31.78
N LEU A 16 2.74 24.21 -30.63
CA LEU A 16 1.79 23.32 -29.96
C LEU A 16 0.56 23.03 -30.83
N GLY A 17 0.07 24.02 -31.57
CA GLY A 17 -1.07 23.86 -32.47
C GLY A 17 -0.79 23.05 -33.74
N SER A 18 0.47 22.81 -34.06
CA SER A 18 0.90 22.09 -35.26
C SER A 18 1.49 20.68 -34.96
N VAL A 19 1.52 20.24 -33.68
CA VAL A 19 2.04 18.93 -33.33
C VAL A 19 1.15 17.79 -33.82
N GLY A 20 1.74 16.81 -34.48
CA GLY A 20 1.04 15.60 -34.90
C GLY A 20 1.08 14.47 -33.87
N ILE A 21 1.97 14.56 -32.87
CA ILE A 21 2.15 13.53 -31.83
C ILE A 21 2.31 14.24 -30.49
N ILE A 22 1.54 13.79 -29.49
CA ILE A 22 1.64 14.23 -28.11
C ILE A 22 2.09 13.05 -27.25
N CYS A 23 3.26 13.17 -26.63
CA CYS A 23 3.74 12.23 -25.62
C CYS A 23 3.40 12.78 -24.24
N SER A 24 2.58 12.07 -23.49
CA SER A 24 2.22 12.45 -22.13
C SER A 24 2.74 11.42 -21.12
N ASP A 25 3.35 11.89 -20.02
CA ASP A 25 3.61 11.02 -18.89
C ASP A 25 2.27 10.61 -18.25
N LYS A 26 2.21 9.35 -17.79
CA LYS A 26 1.01 8.83 -17.14
C LYS A 26 0.83 9.44 -15.73
N THR A 27 1.89 9.40 -14.93
CA THR A 27 1.80 9.68 -13.50
C THR A 27 1.79 11.19 -13.21
N GLY A 28 0.75 11.66 -12.53
CA GLY A 28 0.58 13.10 -12.23
C GLY A 28 0.13 13.97 -13.40
N THR A 29 -0.05 13.38 -14.60
CA THR A 29 -0.56 14.06 -15.80
C THR A 29 -1.90 13.47 -16.21
N LEU A 30 -1.96 12.17 -16.45
CA LEU A 30 -3.20 11.44 -16.76
C LEU A 30 -3.85 10.86 -15.50
N THR A 31 -3.14 10.85 -14.40
CA THR A 31 -3.61 10.40 -13.08
C THR A 31 -3.36 11.49 -12.04
N GLU A 32 -4.10 11.46 -10.95
CA GLU A 32 -3.94 12.40 -9.82
C GLU A 32 -2.72 12.09 -8.93
N ASN A 33 -1.92 11.10 -9.29
CA ASN A 33 -0.82 10.59 -8.45
C ASN A 33 -1.29 10.20 -7.03
N LYS A 34 -2.53 9.76 -6.91
CA LYS A 34 -3.12 9.25 -5.68
C LYS A 34 -3.44 7.77 -5.84
N MET A 35 -3.08 7.00 -4.84
CA MET A 35 -3.42 5.59 -4.78
C MET A 35 -4.57 5.37 -3.78
N LYS A 36 -5.41 4.39 -4.07
CA LYS A 36 -6.48 3.94 -3.20
C LYS A 36 -6.53 2.41 -3.18
N VAL A 37 -6.70 1.83 -2.00
CA VAL A 37 -6.97 0.41 -1.88
C VAL A 37 -8.40 0.14 -2.34
N VAL A 38 -8.56 -0.72 -3.34
CA VAL A 38 -9.87 -1.08 -3.89
C VAL A 38 -10.28 -2.51 -3.54
N GLU A 39 -9.30 -3.40 -3.37
CA GLU A 39 -9.50 -4.80 -3.06
C GLU A 39 -8.47 -5.30 -2.04
N ILE A 40 -8.85 -6.31 -1.28
CA ILE A 40 -7.98 -7.04 -0.34
C ILE A 40 -8.08 -8.53 -0.64
N TYR A 41 -6.93 -9.21 -0.66
CA TYR A 41 -6.85 -10.66 -0.61
C TYR A 41 -6.41 -11.11 0.78
N GLY A 42 -7.21 -11.92 1.42
CA GLY A 42 -6.93 -12.50 2.72
C GLY A 42 -7.84 -13.70 2.99
N ASP A 43 -7.39 -14.64 3.78
CA ASP A 43 -8.16 -15.84 4.13
C ASP A 43 -8.68 -16.63 2.89
N ASP A 44 -7.86 -16.74 1.85
CA ASP A 44 -8.18 -17.39 0.58
C ASP A 44 -9.37 -16.76 -0.17
N ARG A 45 -9.63 -15.47 0.06
CA ARG A 45 -10.69 -14.69 -0.58
C ARG A 45 -10.20 -13.35 -1.08
N LYS A 46 -10.63 -12.97 -2.27
CA LYS A 46 -10.47 -11.63 -2.84
C LYS A 46 -11.76 -10.83 -2.63
N LEU A 47 -11.69 -9.73 -1.94
CA LEU A 47 -12.86 -8.92 -1.56
C LEU A 47 -12.64 -7.46 -1.97
N PRO A 48 -13.62 -6.82 -2.63
CA PRO A 48 -13.67 -5.37 -2.71
C PRO A 48 -13.64 -4.75 -1.31
N LEU A 49 -12.93 -3.64 -1.13
CA LEU A 49 -12.79 -2.99 0.17
C LEU A 49 -14.16 -2.67 0.79
N SER A 50 -15.15 -2.31 -0.02
CA SER A 50 -16.53 -2.02 0.41
C SER A 50 -17.25 -3.21 1.06
N GLN A 51 -16.77 -4.44 0.83
CA GLN A 51 -17.33 -5.67 1.40
C GLN A 51 -16.55 -6.18 2.60
N VAL A 52 -15.38 -5.60 2.88
CA VAL A 52 -14.54 -5.99 4.02
C VAL A 52 -15.15 -5.42 5.30
N ARG A 53 -15.45 -6.29 6.25
CA ARG A 53 -15.98 -5.87 7.56
C ARG A 53 -14.85 -5.35 8.46
N ARG A 54 -15.19 -4.41 9.32
CA ARG A 54 -14.27 -3.95 10.36
C ARG A 54 -13.81 -5.15 11.20
N ARG A 55 -12.48 -5.25 11.40
CA ARG A 55 -11.82 -6.35 12.12
C ARG A 55 -11.88 -7.73 11.44
N GLU A 56 -12.22 -7.81 10.17
CA GLU A 56 -12.21 -9.07 9.44
C GLU A 56 -10.78 -9.64 9.27
N PHE A 57 -9.80 -8.75 9.04
CA PHE A 57 -8.39 -9.12 8.88
C PHE A 57 -7.49 -8.32 9.84
N PRO A 58 -7.58 -8.51 11.18
CA PRO A 58 -6.92 -7.62 12.14
C PRO A 58 -5.39 -7.60 11.97
N ARG A 59 -4.73 -8.74 11.82
CA ARG A 59 -3.27 -8.83 11.65
C ARG A 59 -2.78 -8.21 10.34
N LEU A 60 -3.57 -8.32 9.28
CA LEU A 60 -3.25 -7.68 8.00
C LEU A 60 -3.32 -6.15 8.13
N MET A 61 -4.37 -5.64 8.77
CA MET A 61 -4.54 -4.20 9.02
C MET A 61 -3.46 -3.64 9.95
N GLU A 62 -3.14 -4.34 11.03
CA GLU A 62 -2.01 -4.00 11.91
C GLU A 62 -0.72 -3.87 11.10
N GLY A 63 -0.42 -4.86 10.23
CA GLY A 63 0.76 -4.84 9.37
C GLY A 63 0.77 -3.65 8.42
N PHE A 64 -0.34 -3.32 7.77
CA PHE A 64 -0.43 -2.17 6.87
C PHE A 64 -0.24 -0.82 7.57
N LEU A 65 -0.72 -0.69 8.80
CA LEU A 65 -0.67 0.56 9.56
C LEU A 65 0.64 0.73 10.33
N LEU A 66 1.21 -0.35 10.85
CA LEU A 66 2.44 -0.34 11.64
C LEU A 66 3.70 -0.39 10.77
N CYS A 67 3.70 -1.23 9.70
CA CYS A 67 4.80 -1.27 8.74
C CYS A 67 4.63 -0.15 7.69
N ASN A 68 4.69 1.11 8.13
CA ASN A 68 4.36 2.29 7.34
C ASN A 68 5.07 3.52 7.90
N ASN A 69 5.72 4.32 7.04
CA ASN A 69 6.50 5.49 7.40
C ASN A 69 5.81 6.81 7.02
N SER A 70 4.71 6.73 6.27
CA SER A 70 3.94 7.91 5.86
C SER A 70 3.12 8.48 7.00
N MET A 71 2.69 9.74 6.87
CA MET A 71 1.88 10.45 7.85
C MET A 71 0.70 11.11 7.17
N LEU A 72 -0.49 10.97 7.77
CA LEU A 72 -1.68 11.73 7.42
C LEU A 72 -1.74 13.01 8.28
N GLY A 73 -2.25 14.10 7.70
CA GLY A 73 -2.38 15.37 8.40
C GLY A 73 -2.87 16.47 7.46
N LYS A 74 -2.68 17.75 7.85
CA LYS A 74 -2.99 18.89 6.97
C LYS A 74 -2.20 18.84 5.66
N GLN A 75 -1.00 18.30 5.71
CA GLN A 75 -0.17 17.96 4.57
C GLN A 75 0.26 16.52 4.73
N GLU A 76 -0.08 15.71 3.74
CA GLU A 76 0.30 14.30 3.71
C GLU A 76 1.78 14.17 3.32
N ILE A 77 2.52 13.32 4.03
CA ILE A 77 3.94 13.09 3.81
C ILE A 77 4.17 11.59 3.65
N GLY A 78 4.81 11.20 2.56
CA GLY A 78 5.24 9.82 2.34
C GLY A 78 4.93 9.28 0.95
N ASP A 79 5.11 7.98 0.79
CA ASP A 79 4.84 7.25 -0.44
C ASP A 79 3.32 7.08 -0.67
N SER A 80 2.88 7.18 -1.92
CA SER A 80 1.46 7.10 -2.29
C SER A 80 0.81 5.76 -1.93
N THR A 81 1.56 4.67 -1.99
CA THR A 81 1.08 3.33 -1.59
C THR A 81 0.86 3.29 -0.08
N GLU A 82 1.80 3.84 0.68
CA GLU A 82 1.70 3.91 2.14
C GLU A 82 0.54 4.79 2.60
N LEU A 83 0.37 5.95 1.96
CA LEU A 83 -0.76 6.84 2.23
C LEU A 83 -2.09 6.15 1.95
N ALA A 84 -2.20 5.40 0.83
CA ALA A 84 -3.41 4.63 0.52
C ALA A 84 -3.77 3.61 1.61
N LEU A 85 -2.76 2.95 2.22
CA LEU A 85 -2.97 2.02 3.32
C LEU A 85 -3.43 2.73 4.60
N LEU A 86 -2.91 3.95 4.87
CA LEU A 86 -3.33 4.74 6.02
C LEU A 86 -4.77 5.23 5.85
N HIS A 87 -5.15 5.76 4.69
CA HIS A 87 -6.53 6.16 4.39
C HIS A 87 -7.50 5.00 4.54
N MET A 88 -7.15 3.82 4.00
CA MET A 88 -7.94 2.62 4.19
C MET A 88 -8.13 2.31 5.69
N GLY A 89 -7.07 2.41 6.49
CA GLY A 89 -7.14 2.17 7.93
C GLY A 89 -8.11 3.12 8.64
N GLU A 90 -8.08 4.42 8.30
CA GLU A 90 -9.02 5.41 8.83
C GLU A 90 -10.46 5.14 8.39
N GLU A 91 -10.70 4.87 7.10
CA GLU A 91 -12.02 4.50 6.56
C GLU A 91 -12.60 3.27 7.29
N MET A 92 -11.75 2.31 7.66
CA MET A 92 -12.14 1.14 8.43
C MET A 92 -12.20 1.37 9.95
N GLY A 93 -11.95 2.61 10.41
CA GLY A 93 -12.04 3.03 11.80
C GLY A 93 -10.94 2.48 12.71
N TYR A 94 -9.76 2.21 12.16
CA TYR A 94 -8.57 1.95 12.96
C TYR A 94 -7.93 3.27 13.42
N ASN A 95 -7.38 3.27 14.63
CA ASN A 95 -6.59 4.38 15.15
C ASN A 95 -5.13 3.96 15.18
N ARG A 96 -4.33 4.49 14.26
CA ARG A 96 -2.92 4.15 14.12
C ARG A 96 -2.10 4.53 15.35
N GLU A 97 -2.38 5.66 15.98
CA GLU A 97 -1.61 6.10 17.15
C GLU A 97 -1.82 5.16 18.34
N LYS A 98 -3.06 4.71 18.56
CA LYS A 98 -3.34 3.67 19.57
C LYS A 98 -2.63 2.34 19.24
N LEU A 99 -2.53 1.98 17.96
CA LEU A 99 -1.78 0.78 17.56
C LEU A 99 -0.28 0.94 17.83
N LYS A 100 0.30 2.11 17.58
CA LYS A 100 1.70 2.40 17.89
C LYS A 100 1.99 2.38 19.40
N GLU A 101 1.06 2.87 20.21
CA GLU A 101 1.17 2.81 21.68
C GLU A 101 1.11 1.36 22.17
N GLN A 102 0.20 0.55 21.59
CA GLN A 102 0.03 -0.85 21.95
C GLN A 102 1.20 -1.72 21.46
N TYR A 103 1.72 -1.43 20.27
CA TYR A 103 2.81 -2.16 19.61
C TYR A 103 3.96 -1.20 19.26
N PRO A 104 4.75 -0.75 20.24
CA PRO A 104 5.87 0.15 19.98
C PRO A 104 6.86 -0.46 18.99
N ARG A 105 7.27 0.34 17.99
CA ARG A 105 8.31 -0.06 17.03
C ARG A 105 9.66 -0.06 17.71
N THR A 106 10.38 -1.17 17.66
CA THR A 106 11.72 -1.35 18.24
C THR A 106 12.82 -1.32 17.20
N TYR A 107 12.53 -1.75 15.97
CA TYR A 107 13.50 -1.77 14.88
C TYR A 107 12.83 -1.61 13.52
N GLU A 108 13.60 -1.17 12.53
CA GLU A 108 13.17 -1.01 11.14
C GLU A 108 14.25 -1.44 10.17
N ILE A 109 13.86 -2.13 9.12
CA ILE A 109 14.60 -2.30 7.88
C ILE A 109 13.89 -1.45 6.83
N PRO A 110 14.45 -0.32 6.40
CA PRO A 110 13.82 0.57 5.42
C PRO A 110 13.60 -0.14 4.09
N PHE A 111 12.65 0.38 3.29
CA PHE A 111 12.45 -0.12 1.93
C PHE A 111 13.71 0.04 1.09
N ASP A 112 13.97 -0.98 0.32
CA ASP A 112 15.08 -1.01 -0.63
C ASP A 112 14.61 -1.64 -1.94
N SER A 113 14.94 -1.00 -3.06
CA SER A 113 14.47 -1.40 -4.39
C SER A 113 15.05 -2.73 -4.89
N GLU A 114 16.21 -3.14 -4.39
CA GLU A 114 16.80 -4.44 -4.69
C GLU A 114 16.16 -5.54 -3.86
N ARG A 115 15.97 -5.29 -2.56
CA ARG A 115 15.26 -6.21 -1.65
C ARG A 115 13.75 -6.25 -1.88
N LYS A 116 13.17 -5.20 -2.46
CA LYS A 116 11.74 -5.05 -2.75
C LYS A 116 10.80 -5.17 -1.55
N TYR A 117 11.30 -4.97 -0.34
CA TYR A 117 10.50 -4.96 0.88
C TYR A 117 11.07 -4.03 1.94
N MET A 118 10.22 -3.68 2.89
CA MET A 118 10.58 -3.12 4.19
C MET A 118 10.09 -4.03 5.30
N ALA A 119 10.68 -3.93 6.49
CA ALA A 119 10.23 -4.64 7.67
C ALA A 119 10.28 -3.75 8.91
N THR A 120 9.35 -3.95 9.82
CA THR A 120 9.34 -3.27 11.11
C THR A 120 9.12 -4.28 12.23
N VAL A 121 9.87 -4.12 13.33
CA VAL A 121 9.76 -4.95 14.52
C VAL A 121 8.99 -4.19 15.59
N HIS A 122 8.02 -4.83 16.18
CA HIS A 122 7.14 -4.25 17.18
C HIS A 122 7.07 -5.13 18.42
N ARG A 123 7.09 -4.48 19.59
CA ARG A 123 6.90 -5.18 20.87
C ARG A 123 5.42 -5.52 21.06
N ASP A 124 5.13 -6.78 21.38
CA ASP A 124 3.80 -7.31 21.69
C ASP A 124 3.85 -8.00 23.06
N GLY A 125 3.74 -7.22 24.13
CA GLY A 125 3.99 -7.70 25.50
C GLY A 125 5.44 -8.10 25.71
N SER A 126 5.68 -9.39 26.00
CA SER A 126 7.02 -9.97 26.13
C SER A 126 7.59 -10.51 24.80
N ASN A 127 6.79 -10.49 23.73
CA ASN A 127 7.16 -10.99 22.41
C ASN A 127 7.48 -9.85 21.45
N GLU A 128 8.08 -10.21 20.33
CA GLU A 128 8.27 -9.31 19.19
C GLU A 128 7.51 -9.85 17.97
N THR A 129 6.84 -8.95 17.27
CA THR A 129 6.18 -9.22 16.01
C THR A 129 6.87 -8.46 14.90
N VAL A 130 7.20 -9.15 13.82
CA VAL A 130 7.79 -8.54 12.63
C VAL A 130 6.71 -8.44 11.55
N TYR A 131 6.45 -7.21 11.08
CA TYR A 131 5.65 -6.98 9.90
C TYR A 131 6.56 -6.70 8.71
N VAL A 132 6.30 -7.39 7.61
CA VAL A 132 7.05 -7.23 6.36
C VAL A 132 6.08 -6.80 5.27
N LYS A 133 6.42 -5.73 4.54
CA LYS A 133 5.64 -5.22 3.42
C LYS A 133 6.54 -5.07 2.20
N GLY A 134 6.06 -5.54 1.05
CA GLY A 134 6.84 -5.47 -0.19
C GLY A 134 6.15 -6.11 -1.37
N ALA A 135 6.89 -6.32 -2.44
CA ALA A 135 6.40 -6.96 -3.65
C ALA A 135 5.89 -8.38 -3.36
N CYS A 136 4.65 -8.66 -3.72
CA CYS A 136 3.97 -9.89 -3.34
C CYS A 136 4.64 -11.13 -3.95
N ASP A 137 5.07 -11.06 -5.20
CA ASP A 137 5.83 -12.10 -5.89
C ASP A 137 7.10 -12.49 -5.12
N TYR A 138 7.82 -11.47 -4.63
CA TYR A 138 9.04 -11.66 -3.87
C TYR A 138 8.80 -12.24 -2.46
N LEU A 139 7.77 -11.75 -1.76
CA LEU A 139 7.44 -12.20 -0.41
C LEU A 139 6.82 -13.59 -0.41
N LEU A 140 5.97 -13.90 -1.40
CA LEU A 140 5.25 -15.16 -1.49
C LEU A 140 6.20 -16.38 -1.51
N GLU A 141 7.34 -16.27 -2.19
CA GLU A 141 8.34 -17.33 -2.24
C GLU A 141 9.01 -17.63 -0.89
N ARG A 142 8.96 -16.66 0.02
CA ARG A 142 9.55 -16.75 1.37
C ARG A 142 8.54 -17.14 2.44
N CYS A 143 7.25 -17.21 2.10
CA CYS A 143 6.23 -17.62 3.04
C CYS A 143 6.23 -19.14 3.25
N ALA A 144 6.45 -19.57 4.47
CA ALA A 144 6.33 -20.98 4.88
C ALA A 144 4.88 -21.33 5.28
N PHE A 145 4.09 -20.33 5.67
CA PHE A 145 2.71 -20.48 6.13
C PHE A 145 1.80 -19.48 5.46
N VAL A 146 0.52 -19.79 5.43
CA VAL A 146 -0.56 -18.90 4.99
C VAL A 146 -1.67 -18.90 6.04
N ALA A 147 -2.29 -17.74 6.25
CA ALA A 147 -3.47 -17.64 7.11
C ALA A 147 -4.70 -18.12 6.34
N VAL A 148 -5.41 -19.11 6.90
CA VAL A 148 -6.68 -19.62 6.40
C VAL A 148 -7.65 -19.71 7.55
N ARG A 149 -8.75 -18.97 7.50
CA ARG A 149 -9.77 -18.86 8.56
C ARG A 149 -9.15 -18.53 9.94
N GLY A 150 -8.20 -17.56 9.92
CA GLY A 150 -7.50 -17.10 11.12
C GLY A 150 -6.46 -18.06 11.70
N LYS A 151 -6.17 -19.18 11.04
CA LYS A 151 -5.14 -20.15 11.45
C LYS A 151 -3.97 -20.14 10.47
N ALA A 152 -2.75 -20.20 11.00
CA ALA A 152 -1.56 -20.42 10.18
C ALA A 152 -1.50 -21.89 9.76
N VAL A 153 -1.53 -22.13 8.44
CA VAL A 153 -1.34 -23.48 7.87
C VAL A 153 -0.11 -23.48 6.97
N PRO A 154 0.58 -24.61 6.80
CA PRO A 154 1.72 -24.69 5.90
C PRO A 154 1.36 -24.25 4.48
N MET A 155 2.22 -23.45 3.86
CA MET A 155 2.05 -22.98 2.47
C MET A 155 2.23 -24.15 1.51
N THR A 156 1.24 -24.41 0.67
CA THR A 156 1.30 -25.42 -0.40
C THR A 156 1.41 -24.75 -1.76
N GLU A 157 1.84 -25.50 -2.79
CA GLU A 157 1.88 -24.97 -4.17
C GLU A 157 0.49 -24.58 -4.69
N VAL A 158 -0.55 -25.28 -4.28
CA VAL A 158 -1.93 -24.89 -4.62
C VAL A 158 -2.28 -23.52 -4.06
N GLN A 159 -1.89 -23.24 -2.82
CA GLN A 159 -2.12 -21.93 -2.18
C GLN A 159 -1.26 -20.84 -2.82
N ARG A 160 0.01 -21.13 -3.16
CA ARG A 160 0.85 -20.18 -3.91
C ARG A 160 0.21 -19.82 -5.25
N MET A 161 -0.27 -20.84 -5.99
CA MET A 161 -0.93 -20.61 -7.27
C MET A 161 -2.19 -19.75 -7.14
N LYS A 162 -3.05 -20.02 -6.15
CA LYS A 162 -4.25 -19.20 -5.89
C LYS A 162 -3.90 -17.74 -5.60
N ILE A 163 -2.88 -17.49 -4.77
CA ILE A 163 -2.43 -16.13 -4.47
C ILE A 163 -1.89 -15.45 -5.71
N ARG A 164 -1.07 -16.12 -6.53
CA ARG A 164 -0.58 -15.58 -7.81
C ARG A 164 -1.70 -15.24 -8.78
N MET A 165 -2.75 -16.06 -8.84
CA MET A 165 -3.92 -15.79 -9.70
C MET A 165 -4.78 -14.62 -9.19
N ALA A 166 -4.67 -14.26 -7.91
CA ALA A 166 -5.41 -13.14 -7.32
C ALA A 166 -4.68 -11.79 -7.47
N MET A 167 -3.37 -11.81 -7.78
CA MET A 167 -2.55 -10.62 -8.05
C MET A 167 -2.84 -10.04 -9.43
#